data_52461b6a086137b1d79fbc3b24d2ddd5
#
_entry.id   52461b6a086137b1d79fbc3b24d2ddd5
#
_cell.length_a   1.000
_cell.length_b   1.000
_cell.length_c   1.000
_cell.angle_alpha   90.00
_cell.angle_beta   90.00
_cell.angle_gamma   90.00
#
_symmetry.space_group_name_H-M   'P 1'
#
loop_
_entity.id
_entity.type
_entity.pdbx_description
1 polymer ?
#
loop_
_entity_poly.entity_id
_entity_poly.type
_entity_poly.pdbx_seq_one_letter_code
_entity_poly.pdbx_strand_id
1 'polypeptide(L)'
;MEKLIVPGYYRHFKGNIYRTLHVVKHSETQEDMVIYQAMYGKGEMWARPMSMFLSPGRFTPIPDAEALPLIPLELNPKYSFPEIDYSSEMVNLADTEEFSSPVKGLISILLNKKIVPADFFKAFKKDDDLENEALKRIHEYVDGNNLEEIFHLIQTWGGASGRGVYILGKGYCWNRISTHYSELVQCCLSITDTSTESINKMVKAVCKFNKAVAYMGVAFITKHTRFWLCRTLGDNSLPIYDSIMADCVMRKNTVDPNHLAEYWTVMLAKAKQLGVGVKQLERQIFKYAYVNR
;
A
#
# COMPACT_ATOMS: atom_id res chain seq x y z
N MET A 1 -39.52 -17.37 -19.93
CA MET A 1 -38.68 -16.32 -19.32
C MET A 1 -37.38 -16.28 -20.11
N GLU A 2 -37.14 -15.19 -20.83
CA GLU A 2 -35.83 -14.94 -21.43
C GLU A 2 -34.78 -14.92 -20.32
N LYS A 3 -33.79 -15.78 -20.41
CA LYS A 3 -32.65 -15.74 -19.48
C LYS A 3 -31.81 -14.53 -19.82
N LEU A 4 -32.01 -13.45 -19.07
CA LEU A 4 -31.20 -12.25 -19.17
C LEU A 4 -29.79 -12.56 -18.64
N ILE A 5 -28.74 -12.22 -19.43
CA ILE A 5 -27.36 -12.31 -18.94
C ILE A 5 -27.12 -11.11 -18.01
N VAL A 6 -26.82 -11.42 -16.76
CA VAL A 6 -26.44 -10.41 -15.76
C VAL A 6 -24.94 -10.12 -15.92
N PRO A 7 -24.51 -8.86 -16.03
CA PRO A 7 -23.10 -8.54 -15.96
C PRO A 7 -22.48 -9.07 -14.68
N GLY A 8 -21.34 -9.77 -14.77
CA GLY A 8 -20.71 -10.40 -13.61
C GLY A 8 -19.75 -11.53 -13.99
N TYR A 9 -19.35 -12.29 -12.99
CA TYR A 9 -18.43 -13.41 -13.17
C TYR A 9 -19.18 -14.72 -13.40
N TYR A 10 -18.58 -15.53 -14.28
CA TYR A 10 -19.11 -16.84 -14.64
C TYR A 10 -17.99 -17.87 -14.62
N ARG A 11 -18.26 -19.05 -14.05
CA ARG A 11 -17.37 -20.20 -14.13
C ARG A 11 -17.77 -21.08 -15.29
N HIS A 12 -16.86 -21.31 -16.23
CA HIS A 12 -17.03 -22.28 -17.29
C HIS A 12 -16.89 -23.70 -16.72
N PHE A 13 -17.56 -24.70 -17.30
CA PHE A 13 -17.51 -26.10 -16.82
C PHE A 13 -16.09 -26.68 -16.72
N LYS A 14 -15.12 -26.13 -17.45
CA LYS A 14 -13.69 -26.47 -17.37
C LYS A 14 -12.95 -25.79 -16.19
N GLY A 15 -13.66 -25.05 -15.33
CA GLY A 15 -13.13 -24.39 -14.13
C GLY A 15 -12.67 -22.93 -14.31
N ASN A 16 -12.41 -22.49 -15.53
CA ASN A 16 -11.92 -21.13 -15.80
C ASN A 16 -12.99 -20.07 -15.53
N ILE A 17 -12.54 -18.90 -15.06
CA ILE A 17 -13.41 -17.76 -14.75
C ILE A 17 -13.40 -16.77 -15.91
N TYR A 18 -14.59 -16.23 -16.20
CA TYR A 18 -14.83 -15.20 -17.21
C TYR A 18 -15.68 -14.10 -16.63
N ARG A 19 -15.53 -12.89 -17.16
CA ARG A 19 -16.36 -11.74 -16.82
C ARG A 19 -17.17 -11.33 -18.05
N THR A 20 -18.50 -11.29 -17.93
CA THR A 20 -19.36 -10.74 -18.97
C THR A 20 -19.28 -9.21 -18.97
N LEU A 21 -19.16 -8.62 -20.14
CA LEU A 21 -18.99 -7.18 -20.33
C LEU A 21 -20.23 -6.55 -20.98
N HIS A 22 -20.64 -7.10 -22.12
CA HIS A 22 -21.75 -6.55 -22.91
C HIS A 22 -22.54 -7.66 -23.60
N VAL A 23 -23.78 -7.34 -23.94
CA VAL A 23 -24.57 -8.05 -24.96
C VAL A 23 -24.73 -7.09 -26.15
N VAL A 24 -24.40 -7.57 -27.33
CA VAL A 24 -24.41 -6.79 -28.56
C VAL A 24 -25.09 -7.57 -29.70
N LYS A 25 -25.51 -6.90 -30.76
CA LYS A 25 -26.03 -7.55 -31.96
C LYS A 25 -24.90 -7.90 -32.92
N HIS A 26 -24.97 -9.10 -33.50
CA HIS A 26 -24.13 -9.44 -34.66
C HIS A 26 -24.58 -8.62 -35.87
N SER A 27 -23.66 -7.97 -36.58
CA SER A 27 -24.00 -7.01 -37.65
C SER A 27 -24.76 -7.64 -38.82
N GLU A 28 -24.45 -8.88 -39.13
CA GLU A 28 -25.05 -9.61 -40.28
C GLU A 28 -26.31 -10.37 -39.86
N THR A 29 -26.20 -11.23 -38.83
CA THR A 29 -27.27 -12.16 -38.44
C THR A 29 -28.28 -11.57 -37.50
N GLN A 30 -27.98 -10.38 -36.89
CA GLN A 30 -28.80 -9.72 -35.87
C GLN A 30 -29.02 -10.57 -34.61
N GLU A 31 -28.29 -11.67 -34.44
CA GLU A 31 -28.36 -12.47 -33.23
C GLU A 31 -27.69 -11.76 -32.04
N ASP A 32 -28.12 -12.05 -30.82
CA ASP A 32 -27.50 -11.53 -29.60
C ASP A 32 -26.19 -12.25 -29.32
N MET A 33 -25.12 -11.47 -29.19
CA MET A 33 -23.77 -11.92 -28.86
C MET A 33 -23.39 -11.46 -27.45
N VAL A 34 -22.81 -12.36 -26.68
CA VAL A 34 -22.21 -12.03 -25.38
C VAL A 34 -20.73 -11.72 -25.57
N ILE A 35 -20.32 -10.54 -25.16
CA ILE A 35 -18.91 -10.13 -25.06
C ILE A 35 -18.44 -10.43 -23.64
N TYR A 36 -17.37 -11.22 -23.51
CA TYR A 36 -16.84 -11.62 -22.21
C TYR A 36 -15.31 -11.75 -22.25
N GLN A 37 -14.69 -11.52 -21.10
CA GLN A 37 -13.25 -11.55 -20.94
C GLN A 37 -12.83 -12.79 -20.14
N ALA A 38 -11.75 -13.45 -20.57
CA ALA A 38 -11.10 -14.48 -19.78
C ALA A 38 -10.39 -13.84 -18.59
N MET A 39 -10.70 -14.30 -17.38
CA MET A 39 -10.07 -13.80 -16.15
C MET A 39 -8.84 -14.65 -15.80
N TYR A 40 -8.09 -15.07 -16.81
CA TYR A 40 -6.85 -15.85 -16.73
C TYR A 40 -6.00 -15.62 -17.99
N GLY A 41 -4.74 -16.09 -17.96
CA GLY A 41 -3.81 -15.92 -19.07
C GLY A 41 -3.61 -14.44 -19.41
N LYS A 42 -3.76 -14.06 -20.65
CA LYS A 42 -3.62 -12.68 -21.13
C LYS A 42 -4.91 -11.84 -21.02
N GLY A 43 -5.99 -12.37 -20.45
CA GLY A 43 -7.26 -11.66 -20.35
C GLY A 43 -7.97 -11.44 -21.69
N GLU A 44 -7.88 -12.40 -22.60
CA GLU A 44 -8.44 -12.30 -23.94
C GLU A 44 -9.96 -12.06 -23.92
N MET A 45 -10.42 -11.26 -24.85
CA MET A 45 -11.85 -10.95 -25.05
C MET A 45 -12.45 -11.88 -26.10
N TRP A 46 -13.65 -12.34 -25.84
CA TRP A 46 -14.39 -13.26 -26.68
C TRP A 46 -15.79 -12.76 -26.98
N ALA A 47 -16.30 -13.09 -28.15
CA ALA A 47 -17.70 -12.94 -28.52
C ALA A 47 -18.31 -14.33 -28.76
N ARG A 48 -19.53 -14.55 -28.26
CA ARG A 48 -20.25 -15.83 -28.45
C ARG A 48 -21.73 -15.58 -28.60
N PRO A 49 -22.45 -16.31 -29.51
CA PRO A 49 -23.90 -16.29 -29.53
C PRO A 49 -24.49 -16.54 -28.14
N MET A 50 -25.48 -15.71 -27.75
CA MET A 50 -26.10 -15.77 -26.42
C MET A 50 -26.71 -17.17 -26.16
N SER A 51 -27.32 -17.78 -27.17
CA SER A 51 -27.87 -19.12 -27.09
C SER A 51 -26.82 -20.16 -26.69
N MET A 52 -25.59 -20.04 -27.22
CA MET A 52 -24.48 -20.92 -26.88
C MET A 52 -23.88 -20.59 -25.51
N PHE A 53 -23.88 -19.32 -25.08
CA PHE A 53 -23.39 -18.93 -23.76
C PHE A 53 -24.31 -19.49 -22.66
N LEU A 54 -25.62 -19.39 -22.86
CA LEU A 54 -26.66 -19.86 -21.94
C LEU A 54 -26.93 -21.36 -22.01
N SER A 55 -26.20 -22.11 -22.85
CA SER A 55 -26.34 -23.58 -22.90
C SER A 55 -26.20 -24.21 -21.52
N PRO A 56 -27.09 -25.13 -21.12
CA PRO A 56 -27.07 -25.69 -19.77
C PRO A 56 -25.70 -26.27 -19.39
N GLY A 57 -25.24 -25.97 -18.20
CA GLY A 57 -23.96 -26.44 -17.64
C GLY A 57 -22.70 -25.82 -18.23
N ARG A 58 -22.78 -24.95 -19.25
CA ARG A 58 -21.59 -24.37 -19.87
C ARG A 58 -20.98 -23.25 -19.03
N PHE A 59 -21.79 -22.30 -18.57
CA PHE A 59 -21.38 -21.19 -17.71
C PHE A 59 -22.33 -21.09 -16.51
N THR A 60 -21.76 -21.02 -15.34
CA THR A 60 -22.50 -20.83 -14.07
C THR A 60 -22.12 -19.48 -13.49
N PRO A 61 -23.08 -18.58 -13.19
CA PRO A 61 -22.78 -17.32 -12.52
C PRO A 61 -22.21 -17.59 -11.13
N ILE A 62 -21.20 -16.83 -10.74
CA ILE A 62 -20.57 -16.90 -9.40
C ILE A 62 -20.49 -15.51 -8.80
N PRO A 63 -20.61 -15.38 -7.45
CA PRO A 63 -20.47 -14.11 -6.77
C PRO A 63 -19.08 -13.54 -6.89
N ASP A 64 -18.96 -12.20 -6.84
CA ASP A 64 -17.65 -11.49 -6.83
C ASP A 64 -16.73 -11.99 -5.72
N ALA A 65 -17.27 -12.26 -4.53
CA ALA A 65 -16.51 -12.77 -3.39
C ALA A 65 -15.86 -14.13 -3.66
N GLU A 66 -16.43 -14.94 -4.54
CA GLU A 66 -15.87 -16.23 -4.97
C GLU A 66 -14.89 -16.07 -6.13
N ALA A 67 -15.19 -15.18 -7.08
CA ALA A 67 -14.40 -14.99 -8.30
C ALA A 67 -13.09 -14.25 -8.04
N LEU A 68 -13.15 -13.09 -7.35
CA LEU A 68 -12.02 -12.16 -7.22
C LEU A 68 -10.74 -12.76 -6.62
N PRO A 69 -10.80 -13.66 -5.60
CA PRO A 69 -9.60 -14.29 -5.06
C PRO A 69 -8.87 -15.22 -6.04
N LEU A 70 -9.56 -15.66 -7.10
CA LEU A 70 -9.03 -16.61 -8.08
C LEU A 70 -8.50 -15.91 -9.34
N ILE A 71 -8.71 -14.61 -9.46
CA ILE A 71 -8.30 -13.81 -10.63
C ILE A 71 -6.87 -13.29 -10.41
N PRO A 72 -5.95 -13.47 -11.38
CA PRO A 72 -4.62 -12.86 -11.33
C PRO A 72 -4.67 -11.35 -11.09
N LEU A 73 -3.68 -10.80 -10.38
CA LEU A 73 -3.65 -9.39 -9.99
C LEU A 73 -3.83 -8.42 -11.18
N GLU A 74 -3.26 -8.76 -12.33
CA GLU A 74 -3.32 -7.94 -13.55
C GLU A 74 -4.72 -7.84 -14.14
N LEU A 75 -5.54 -8.84 -13.94
CA LEU A 75 -6.91 -8.94 -14.47
C LEU A 75 -7.95 -8.61 -13.39
N ASN A 76 -7.52 -8.46 -12.14
CA ASN A 76 -8.41 -8.17 -11.03
C ASN A 76 -8.76 -6.67 -11.00
N PRO A 77 -10.03 -6.29 -11.25
CA PRO A 77 -10.42 -4.88 -11.35
C PRO A 77 -10.33 -4.10 -10.04
N LYS A 78 -10.13 -4.79 -8.90
CA LYS A 78 -9.91 -4.14 -7.61
C LYS A 78 -8.57 -3.43 -7.52
N TYR A 79 -7.58 -3.88 -8.31
CA TYR A 79 -6.21 -3.40 -8.20
C TYR A 79 -5.76 -2.74 -9.49
N SER A 80 -4.78 -1.87 -9.36
CA SER A 80 -4.13 -1.21 -10.48
C SER A 80 -2.64 -1.14 -10.20
N PHE A 81 -1.85 -1.38 -11.23
CA PHE A 81 -0.40 -1.17 -11.16
C PHE A 81 0.01 -0.40 -12.40
N PRO A 82 0.80 0.67 -12.27
CA PRO A 82 1.33 1.39 -13.44
C PRO A 82 2.09 0.45 -14.37
N GLU A 83 1.95 0.66 -15.67
CA GLU A 83 2.74 -0.05 -16.68
C GLU A 83 4.10 0.66 -16.84
N ILE A 84 5.05 0.32 -15.97
CA ILE A 84 6.40 0.87 -15.92
C ILE A 84 7.44 -0.25 -15.80
N ASP A 85 8.69 0.06 -16.08
CA ASP A 85 9.81 -0.84 -15.79
C ASP A 85 10.16 -0.81 -14.30
N TYR A 86 9.72 -1.85 -13.58
CA TYR A 86 10.00 -2.02 -12.16
C TYR A 86 11.41 -2.53 -11.85
N SER A 87 12.17 -2.99 -12.87
CA SER A 87 13.54 -3.48 -12.72
C SER A 87 14.58 -2.37 -12.78
N SER A 88 14.21 -1.19 -13.29
CA SER A 88 15.10 -0.05 -13.39
C SER A 88 15.66 0.33 -12.02
N GLU A 89 16.95 0.68 -11.95
CA GLU A 89 17.56 1.21 -10.73
C GLU A 89 16.73 2.37 -10.18
N MET A 90 16.57 2.40 -8.86
CA MET A 90 15.86 3.50 -8.19
C MET A 90 16.64 4.79 -8.40
N VAL A 91 16.23 5.58 -9.37
CA VAL A 91 16.63 6.99 -9.41
C VAL A 91 15.98 7.64 -8.20
N ASN A 92 16.77 8.19 -7.29
CA ASN A 92 16.26 8.96 -6.17
C ASN A 92 15.32 10.04 -6.68
N LEU A 93 14.11 10.11 -6.13
CA LEU A 93 13.09 11.09 -6.49
C LEU A 93 13.56 12.53 -6.23
N ALA A 94 14.54 12.70 -5.39
CA ALA A 94 15.17 13.95 -5.04
C ALA A 94 16.67 13.71 -4.88
N ASP A 95 17.41 13.80 -5.96
CA ASP A 95 18.81 14.24 -5.89
C ASP A 95 18.83 15.74 -5.56
N THR A 96 18.09 16.12 -4.52
CA THR A 96 18.13 17.47 -3.99
C THR A 96 19.26 17.54 -2.97
N GLU A 97 20.16 18.49 -3.15
CA GLU A 97 21.22 18.79 -2.18
C GLU A 97 20.66 19.35 -0.85
N GLU A 98 19.34 19.55 -0.77
CA GLU A 98 18.64 20.19 0.35
C GLU A 98 17.37 19.43 0.77
N PHE A 99 16.89 19.71 1.98
CA PHE A 99 15.58 19.25 2.42
C PHE A 99 14.45 19.73 1.51
N SER A 100 13.48 18.86 1.26
CA SER A 100 12.23 19.25 0.61
C SER A 100 11.47 20.30 1.44
N SER A 101 10.67 21.14 0.77
CA SER A 101 9.88 22.18 1.46
C SER A 101 8.98 21.63 2.58
N PRO A 102 8.30 20.48 2.43
CA PRO A 102 7.53 19.87 3.52
C PRO A 102 8.37 19.51 4.74
N VAL A 103 9.57 18.97 4.54
CA VAL A 103 10.51 18.59 5.61
C VAL A 103 11.07 19.83 6.28
N LYS A 104 11.51 20.85 5.53
CA LYS A 104 11.94 22.17 6.09
C LYS A 104 10.87 22.78 7.00
N GLY A 105 9.60 22.73 6.56
CA GLY A 105 8.49 23.25 7.35
C GLY A 105 8.30 22.52 8.68
N LEU A 106 8.46 21.21 8.70
CA LEU A 106 8.33 20.42 9.93
C LEU A 106 9.54 20.62 10.87
N ILE A 107 10.76 20.64 10.34
CA ILE A 107 11.98 20.98 11.10
C ILE A 107 11.80 22.32 11.83
N SER A 108 11.32 23.35 11.13
CA SER A 108 11.05 24.66 11.71
C SER A 108 10.05 24.59 12.89
N ILE A 109 8.98 23.80 12.76
CA ILE A 109 8.02 23.60 13.85
C ILE A 109 8.67 22.95 15.07
N LEU A 110 9.46 21.90 14.87
CA LEU A 110 10.11 21.16 15.96
C LEU A 110 11.11 22.04 16.72
N LEU A 111 11.92 22.81 16.02
CA LEU A 111 12.89 23.74 16.61
C LEU A 111 12.20 24.91 17.33
N ASN A 112 11.23 25.56 16.68
CA ASN A 112 10.53 26.72 17.26
C ASN A 112 9.72 26.34 18.51
N LYS A 113 9.15 25.14 18.54
CA LYS A 113 8.43 24.62 19.70
C LYS A 113 9.34 23.98 20.76
N LYS A 114 10.65 23.95 20.52
CA LYS A 114 11.66 23.30 21.40
C LYS A 114 11.31 21.83 21.71
N ILE A 115 10.76 21.12 20.73
CA ILE A 115 10.42 19.69 20.85
C ILE A 115 11.69 18.86 20.75
N VAL A 116 12.64 19.31 19.96
CA VAL A 116 13.99 18.71 19.83
C VAL A 116 15.06 19.75 20.17
N PRO A 117 16.29 19.33 20.54
CA PRO A 117 17.42 20.24 20.72
C PRO A 117 17.72 21.07 19.48
N ALA A 118 18.26 22.26 19.64
CA ALA A 118 18.52 23.21 18.55
C ALA A 118 19.52 22.69 17.50
N ASP A 119 20.36 21.74 17.86
CA ASP A 119 21.36 21.10 17.00
C ASP A 119 20.91 19.75 16.42
N PHE A 120 19.69 19.28 16.76
CA PHE A 120 19.19 17.96 16.37
C PHE A 120 19.30 17.67 14.86
N PHE A 121 18.99 18.67 14.02
CA PHE A 121 19.04 18.53 12.57
C PHE A 121 20.34 19.07 11.94
N LYS A 122 21.29 19.56 12.73
CA LYS A 122 22.50 20.26 12.21
C LYS A 122 23.37 19.40 11.30
N ALA A 123 23.39 18.08 11.52
CA ALA A 123 24.17 17.13 10.74
C ALA A 123 23.52 16.73 9.42
N PHE A 124 22.25 17.04 9.20
CA PHE A 124 21.47 16.58 8.04
C PHE A 124 21.27 17.74 7.05
N LYS A 125 21.29 17.41 5.75
CA LYS A 125 21.13 18.39 4.66
C LYS A 125 19.91 18.13 3.79
N LYS A 126 19.56 16.85 3.59
CA LYS A 126 18.49 16.41 2.71
C LYS A 126 17.63 15.29 3.34
N ASP A 127 16.50 15.00 2.71
CA ASP A 127 15.53 14.03 3.23
C ASP A 127 16.15 12.64 3.41
N ASP A 128 17.04 12.22 2.49
CA ASP A 128 17.74 10.93 2.58
C ASP A 128 18.65 10.80 3.82
N ASP A 129 19.19 11.92 4.31
CA ASP A 129 20.01 11.90 5.53
C ASP A 129 19.18 11.49 6.74
N LEU A 130 17.91 11.93 6.79
CA LEU A 130 16.97 11.54 7.86
C LEU A 130 16.60 10.05 7.75
N GLU A 131 16.35 9.54 6.53
CA GLU A 131 16.09 8.11 6.30
C GLU A 131 17.27 7.28 6.77
N ASN A 132 18.47 7.61 6.31
CA ASN A 132 19.71 6.89 6.62
C ASN A 132 20.00 6.88 8.12
N GLU A 133 19.90 8.02 8.79
CA GLU A 133 20.12 8.09 10.23
C GLU A 133 19.05 7.33 11.02
N ALA A 134 17.78 7.41 10.61
CA ALA A 134 16.72 6.64 11.25
C ALA A 134 16.97 5.13 11.13
N LEU A 135 17.33 4.64 9.94
CA LEU A 135 17.66 3.23 9.71
C LEU A 135 18.89 2.79 10.51
N LYS A 136 19.96 3.61 10.55
CA LYS A 136 21.16 3.34 11.35
C LYS A 136 20.77 3.17 12.82
N ARG A 137 20.05 4.14 13.42
CA ARG A 137 19.63 4.06 14.82
C ARG A 137 18.71 2.89 15.11
N ILE A 138 17.85 2.50 14.17
CA ILE A 138 17.02 1.31 14.29
C ILE A 138 17.88 0.03 14.33
N HIS A 139 18.93 -0.06 13.51
CA HIS A 139 19.84 -1.21 13.54
C HIS A 139 20.62 -1.29 14.87
N GLU A 140 21.00 -0.14 15.43
CA GLU A 140 21.74 -0.03 16.69
C GLU A 140 20.80 -0.04 17.93
N TYR A 141 19.48 -0.04 17.74
CA TYR A 141 18.52 0.07 18.81
C TYR A 141 18.59 -1.10 19.78
N VAL A 142 18.76 -0.76 21.06
CA VAL A 142 18.63 -1.65 22.22
C VAL A 142 17.52 -1.06 23.10
N ASP A 143 16.70 -1.91 23.71
CA ASP A 143 15.48 -1.52 24.41
C ASP A 143 15.58 -0.22 25.22
N GLY A 144 14.73 0.75 24.85
CA GLY A 144 14.53 2.01 25.55
C GLY A 144 15.44 3.17 25.12
N ASN A 145 16.54 2.92 24.41
CA ASN A 145 17.46 3.98 24.03
C ASN A 145 17.03 4.69 22.73
N ASN A 146 17.05 6.04 22.74
CA ASN A 146 16.84 6.88 21.54
C ASN A 146 15.49 6.71 20.82
N LEU A 147 14.48 6.10 21.44
CA LEU A 147 13.20 5.81 20.81
C LEU A 147 12.46 7.08 20.35
N GLU A 148 12.50 8.14 21.16
CA GLU A 148 11.91 9.44 20.84
C GLU A 148 12.62 10.10 19.65
N GLU A 149 13.95 10.03 19.62
CA GLU A 149 14.74 10.60 18.53
C GLU A 149 14.46 9.87 17.20
N ILE A 150 14.39 8.54 17.22
CA ILE A 150 14.01 7.75 16.04
C ILE A 150 12.60 8.13 15.58
N PHE A 151 11.66 8.29 16.51
CA PHE A 151 10.31 8.76 16.20
C PHE A 151 10.35 10.11 15.48
N HIS A 152 11.12 11.07 15.96
CA HIS A 152 11.25 12.40 15.33
C HIS A 152 11.87 12.34 13.93
N LEU A 153 12.90 11.51 13.73
CA LEU A 153 13.53 11.34 12.42
C LEU A 153 12.54 10.81 11.37
N ILE A 154 11.84 9.72 11.69
CA ILE A 154 10.85 9.12 10.78
C ILE A 154 9.68 10.08 10.52
N GLN A 155 9.18 10.72 11.58
CA GLN A 155 8.06 11.65 11.48
C GLN A 155 8.43 12.87 10.61
N THR A 156 9.66 13.36 10.74
CA THR A 156 10.17 14.50 9.96
C THR A 156 10.39 14.10 8.50
N TRP A 157 11.00 12.95 8.27
CA TRP A 157 11.13 12.40 6.91
C TRP A 157 9.77 12.26 6.21
N GLY A 158 8.72 11.91 6.93
CA GLY A 158 7.35 11.82 6.42
C GLY A 158 6.74 13.15 5.94
N GLY A 159 7.35 14.28 6.24
CA GLY A 159 6.99 15.59 5.71
C GLY A 159 5.78 16.25 6.38
N ALA A 160 5.20 17.26 5.70
CA ALA A 160 4.25 18.21 6.27
C ALA A 160 3.00 17.59 6.91
N SER A 161 2.48 16.47 6.39
CA SER A 161 1.30 15.81 6.96
C SER A 161 1.60 15.17 8.34
N GLY A 162 2.87 14.95 8.69
CA GLY A 162 3.31 14.49 10.03
C GLY A 162 3.19 15.52 11.15
N ARG A 163 2.95 16.76 10.80
CA ARG A 163 2.87 17.86 11.77
C ARG A 163 1.73 17.73 12.80
N GLY A 164 0.68 16.97 12.47
CA GLY A 164 -0.53 16.88 13.29
C GLY A 164 -0.24 16.53 14.75
N VAL A 165 0.61 15.54 15.01
CA VAL A 165 0.98 15.09 16.36
C VAL A 165 1.70 16.19 17.18
N TYR A 166 2.33 17.16 16.50
CA TYR A 166 3.10 18.23 17.14
C TYR A 166 2.31 19.52 17.39
N ILE A 167 1.28 19.79 16.59
CA ILE A 167 0.61 21.09 16.61
C ILE A 167 -0.88 21.03 16.92
N LEU A 168 -1.53 19.86 16.82
CA LEU A 168 -2.96 19.73 17.04
C LEU A 168 -3.30 19.20 18.44
N GLY A 169 -4.50 19.41 18.89
CA GLY A 169 -4.98 18.99 20.20
C GLY A 169 -4.26 19.68 21.35
N LYS A 170 -3.79 18.88 22.33
CA LYS A 170 -3.03 19.37 23.48
C LYS A 170 -1.53 19.58 23.20
N GLY A 171 -1.11 19.46 21.93
CA GLY A 171 0.27 19.50 21.50
C GLY A 171 1.04 18.19 21.77
N TYR A 172 2.31 18.20 21.36
CA TYR A 172 3.21 17.07 21.54
C TYR A 172 3.50 16.75 23.01
N CYS A 173 3.46 15.49 23.34
CA CYS A 173 3.87 14.99 24.65
C CYS A 173 4.33 13.52 24.52
N TRP A 174 5.64 13.30 24.65
CA TRP A 174 6.22 11.96 24.51
C TRP A 174 5.64 10.94 25.48
N ASN A 175 5.41 11.31 26.73
CA ASN A 175 4.85 10.39 27.73
C ASN A 175 3.46 9.83 27.36
N ARG A 176 2.72 10.52 26.50
CA ARG A 176 1.43 10.01 25.97
C ARG A 176 1.58 9.07 24.79
N ILE A 177 2.73 9.09 24.14
CA ILE A 177 3.02 8.35 22.91
C ILE A 177 3.91 7.13 23.21
N SER A 178 4.89 7.30 24.08
CA SER A 178 6.02 6.38 24.29
C SER A 178 5.62 4.94 24.54
N THR A 179 4.67 4.69 25.44
CA THR A 179 4.21 3.32 25.76
C THR A 179 3.61 2.64 24.54
N HIS A 180 2.71 3.33 23.83
CA HIS A 180 2.06 2.79 22.64
C HIS A 180 3.04 2.61 21.49
N TYR A 181 4.00 3.55 21.37
CA TYR A 181 5.03 3.46 20.34
C TYR A 181 6.00 2.32 20.61
N SER A 182 6.41 2.12 21.87
CA SER A 182 7.22 0.97 22.27
C SER A 182 6.51 -0.36 21.96
N GLU A 183 5.22 -0.48 22.26
CA GLU A 183 4.42 -1.67 21.90
C GLU A 183 4.39 -1.92 20.38
N LEU A 184 4.22 -0.86 19.58
CA LEU A 184 4.26 -0.96 18.11
C LEU A 184 5.62 -1.42 17.62
N VAL A 185 6.71 -0.85 18.17
CA VAL A 185 8.09 -1.21 17.83
C VAL A 185 8.39 -2.66 18.20
N GLN A 186 8.03 -3.11 19.41
CA GLN A 186 8.20 -4.51 19.82
C GLN A 186 7.43 -5.47 18.91
N CYS A 187 6.23 -5.09 18.49
CA CYS A 187 5.50 -5.86 17.49
C CYS A 187 6.29 -5.95 16.18
N CYS A 188 6.80 -4.83 15.64
CA CYS A 188 7.63 -4.84 14.41
C CYS A 188 8.85 -5.74 14.56
N LEU A 189 9.59 -5.63 15.66
CA LEU A 189 10.79 -6.43 15.92
C LEU A 189 10.52 -7.93 16.07
N SER A 190 9.27 -8.31 16.39
CA SER A 190 8.85 -9.72 16.50
C SER A 190 8.40 -10.34 15.17
N ILE A 191 8.34 -9.54 14.09
CA ILE A 191 7.97 -10.01 12.75
C ILE A 191 9.23 -10.42 12.00
N THR A 192 9.30 -11.67 11.57
CA THR A 192 10.43 -12.25 10.85
C THR A 192 10.08 -12.77 9.45
N ASP A 193 8.79 -12.71 9.09
CA ASP A 193 8.27 -13.12 7.79
C ASP A 193 7.07 -12.28 7.35
N THR A 194 6.60 -12.51 6.14
CA THR A 194 5.43 -11.85 5.56
C THR A 194 4.22 -12.79 5.42
N SER A 195 4.10 -13.77 6.31
CA SER A 195 2.94 -14.66 6.36
C SER A 195 1.65 -13.90 6.67
N THR A 196 0.51 -14.52 6.36
CA THR A 196 -0.81 -13.96 6.68
C THR A 196 -0.96 -13.71 8.19
N GLU A 197 -0.36 -14.55 9.04
CA GLU A 197 -0.36 -14.37 10.49
C GLU A 197 0.41 -13.11 10.90
N SER A 198 1.62 -12.94 10.37
CA SER A 198 2.47 -11.76 10.59
C SER A 198 1.80 -10.47 10.11
N ILE A 199 1.21 -10.49 8.92
CA ILE A 199 0.43 -9.36 8.39
C ILE A 199 -0.73 -9.01 9.34
N ASN A 200 -1.54 -9.98 9.75
CA ASN A 200 -2.67 -9.75 10.64
C ASN A 200 -2.24 -9.24 12.03
N LYS A 201 -1.10 -9.71 12.53
CA LYS A 201 -0.49 -9.19 13.77
C LYS A 201 -0.12 -7.72 13.63
N MET A 202 0.51 -7.34 12.53
CA MET A 202 0.87 -5.95 12.25
C MET A 202 -0.35 -5.05 12.05
N VAL A 203 -1.38 -5.50 11.34
CA VAL A 203 -2.65 -4.75 11.20
C VAL A 203 -3.26 -4.43 12.57
N LYS A 204 -3.32 -5.43 13.46
CA LYS A 204 -3.83 -5.22 14.83
C LYS A 204 -3.00 -4.18 15.59
N ALA A 205 -1.66 -4.22 15.47
CA ALA A 205 -0.77 -3.26 16.12
C ALA A 205 -0.97 -1.84 15.56
N VAL A 206 -1.04 -1.68 14.25
CA VAL A 206 -1.33 -0.39 13.59
C VAL A 206 -2.68 0.16 14.04
N CYS A 207 -3.73 -0.66 14.03
CA CYS A 207 -5.07 -0.24 14.47
C CYS A 207 -5.10 0.15 15.95
N LYS A 208 -4.39 -0.60 16.82
CA LYS A 208 -4.27 -0.28 18.25
C LYS A 208 -3.60 1.08 18.44
N PHE A 209 -2.48 1.32 17.77
CA PHE A 209 -1.75 2.57 17.84
C PHE A 209 -2.57 3.75 17.30
N ASN A 210 -3.24 3.59 16.15
CA ASN A 210 -4.10 4.61 15.55
C ASN A 210 -5.23 5.07 16.49
N LYS A 211 -5.81 4.14 17.26
CA LYS A 211 -6.84 4.46 18.24
C LYS A 211 -6.29 5.14 19.50
N ALA A 212 -5.06 4.81 19.88
CA ALA A 212 -4.46 5.30 21.11
C ALA A 212 -3.78 6.67 20.97
N VAL A 213 -3.20 6.97 19.80
CA VAL A 213 -2.41 8.17 19.57
C VAL A 213 -3.15 9.10 18.59
N ALA A 214 -3.70 10.18 19.13
CA ALA A 214 -4.41 11.17 18.33
C ALA A 214 -3.50 11.80 17.27
N TYR A 215 -4.09 12.12 16.10
CA TYR A 215 -3.42 12.77 14.97
C TYR A 215 -2.30 11.96 14.30
N MET A 216 -2.21 10.68 14.60
CA MET A 216 -1.36 9.71 13.91
C MET A 216 -2.23 8.81 13.02
N GLY A 217 -2.48 9.25 11.79
CA GLY A 217 -3.23 8.46 10.81
C GLY A 217 -2.44 7.23 10.31
N VAL A 218 -3.15 6.25 9.75
CA VAL A 218 -2.57 4.99 9.24
C VAL A 218 -1.39 5.21 8.31
N ALA A 219 -1.46 6.21 7.42
CA ALA A 219 -0.37 6.55 6.51
C ALA A 219 0.96 6.85 7.24
N PHE A 220 0.88 7.57 8.38
CA PHE A 220 2.08 7.84 9.19
C PHE A 220 2.52 6.66 10.01
N ILE A 221 1.59 5.90 10.57
CA ILE A 221 1.91 4.70 11.34
C ILE A 221 2.61 3.69 10.42
N THR A 222 2.14 3.52 9.19
CA THR A 222 2.78 2.61 8.23
C THR A 222 4.17 3.08 7.78
N LYS A 223 4.47 4.39 7.78
CA LYS A 223 5.84 4.88 7.63
C LYS A 223 6.74 4.36 8.76
N HIS A 224 6.31 4.53 10.01
CA HIS A 224 7.07 4.01 11.15
C HIS A 224 7.24 2.49 11.09
N THR A 225 6.16 1.74 10.84
CA THR A 225 6.28 0.27 10.75
C THR A 225 7.22 -0.17 9.64
N ARG A 226 7.19 0.50 8.47
CA ARG A 226 8.10 0.20 7.36
C ARG A 226 9.57 0.36 7.77
N PHE A 227 9.92 1.45 8.46
CA PHE A 227 11.29 1.66 8.95
C PHE A 227 11.71 0.57 9.95
N TRP A 228 10.89 0.26 10.94
CA TRP A 228 11.20 -0.75 11.94
C TRP A 228 11.28 -2.18 11.37
N LEU A 229 10.39 -2.51 10.43
CA LEU A 229 10.39 -3.79 9.75
C LEU A 229 11.59 -3.98 8.80
N CYS A 230 12.25 -2.90 8.35
CA CYS A 230 13.51 -3.03 7.59
C CYS A 230 14.60 -3.77 8.38
N ARG A 231 14.58 -3.71 9.72
CA ARG A 231 15.55 -4.42 10.56
C ARG A 231 15.41 -5.95 10.46
N THR A 232 14.20 -6.44 10.30
CA THR A 232 13.91 -7.88 10.29
C THR A 232 13.62 -8.44 8.90
N LEU A 233 13.02 -7.66 8.03
CA LEU A 233 12.57 -8.07 6.70
C LEU A 233 13.40 -7.46 5.55
N GLY A 234 14.29 -6.49 5.84
CA GLY A 234 15.08 -5.80 4.82
C GLY A 234 14.19 -5.12 3.77
N ASP A 235 14.51 -5.32 2.49
CA ASP A 235 13.77 -4.74 1.36
C ASP A 235 12.35 -5.32 1.16
N ASN A 236 12.02 -6.39 1.88
CA ASN A 236 10.68 -6.97 1.91
C ASN A 236 9.82 -6.46 3.08
N SER A 237 10.22 -5.36 3.73
CA SER A 237 9.40 -4.70 4.75
C SER A 237 8.04 -4.29 4.17
N LEU A 238 6.99 -4.35 5.01
CA LEU A 238 5.63 -4.00 4.59
C LEU A 238 5.58 -2.54 4.14
N PRO A 239 5.02 -2.24 2.94
CA PRO A 239 5.08 -0.92 2.34
C PRO A 239 4.15 0.09 3.05
N ILE A 240 4.44 1.38 2.83
CA ILE A 240 3.63 2.49 3.32
C ILE A 240 2.25 2.45 2.65
N TYR A 241 1.20 2.65 3.45
CA TYR A 241 -0.17 2.77 2.96
C TYR A 241 -0.66 4.20 3.15
N ASP A 242 -0.38 5.06 2.19
CA ASP A 242 -0.84 6.44 2.14
C ASP A 242 -1.88 6.65 1.03
N SER A 243 -2.36 7.88 0.87
CA SER A 243 -3.39 8.21 -0.13
C SER A 243 -2.94 7.98 -1.57
N ILE A 244 -1.65 8.12 -1.85
CA ILE A 244 -1.09 7.87 -3.19
C ILE A 244 -1.15 6.38 -3.50
N MET A 245 -0.68 5.56 -2.57
CA MET A 245 -0.67 4.11 -2.74
C MET A 245 -2.08 3.50 -2.69
N ALA A 246 -2.97 4.06 -1.85
CA ALA A 246 -4.37 3.65 -1.82
C ALA A 246 -5.07 3.89 -3.18
N ASP A 247 -4.84 5.05 -3.78
CA ASP A 247 -5.40 5.41 -5.09
C ASP A 247 -4.77 4.56 -6.22
N CYS A 248 -3.44 4.55 -6.31
CA CYS A 248 -2.73 3.87 -7.41
C CYS A 248 -2.91 2.35 -7.41
N VAL A 249 -2.90 1.70 -6.23
CA VAL A 249 -2.90 0.23 -6.12
C VAL A 249 -4.29 -0.31 -5.85
N MET A 250 -5.01 0.30 -4.92
CA MET A 250 -6.31 -0.22 -4.44
C MET A 250 -7.51 0.46 -5.07
N ARG A 251 -7.30 1.47 -5.93
CA ARG A 251 -8.38 2.32 -6.50
C ARG A 251 -9.29 2.90 -5.42
N LYS A 252 -8.69 3.38 -4.31
CA LYS A 252 -9.38 3.96 -3.17
C LYS A 252 -8.95 5.40 -2.95
N ASN A 253 -9.90 6.31 -2.77
CA ASN A 253 -9.63 7.72 -2.53
C ASN A 253 -9.20 8.03 -1.08
N THR A 254 -9.31 7.04 -0.20
CA THR A 254 -9.02 7.21 1.24
C THR A 254 -8.21 6.06 1.80
N VAL A 255 -7.39 6.37 2.80
CA VAL A 255 -6.62 5.38 3.57
C VAL A 255 -7.51 4.83 4.67
N ASP A 256 -7.95 3.58 4.50
CA ASP A 256 -8.79 2.88 5.48
C ASP A 256 -7.98 1.70 6.08
N PRO A 257 -7.83 1.63 7.41
CA PRO A 257 -7.13 0.54 8.07
C PRO A 257 -7.73 -0.85 7.77
N ASN A 258 -9.01 -0.92 7.42
CA ASN A 258 -9.66 -2.18 7.05
C ASN A 258 -9.12 -2.78 5.74
N HIS A 259 -8.50 -1.98 4.87
CA HIS A 259 -7.87 -2.44 3.64
C HIS A 259 -6.37 -2.75 3.80
N LEU A 260 -5.79 -2.52 4.97
CA LEU A 260 -4.34 -2.60 5.16
C LEU A 260 -3.78 -4.01 4.93
N ALA A 261 -4.47 -5.05 5.43
CA ALA A 261 -4.07 -6.43 5.20
C ALA A 261 -4.10 -6.80 3.70
N GLU A 262 -5.18 -6.42 3.02
CA GLU A 262 -5.36 -6.65 1.58
C GLU A 262 -4.27 -5.92 0.79
N TYR A 263 -4.02 -4.65 1.08
CA TYR A 263 -2.98 -3.85 0.43
C TYR A 263 -1.59 -4.49 0.58
N TRP A 264 -1.19 -4.85 1.79
CA TRP A 264 0.11 -5.50 2.01
C TRP A 264 0.23 -6.84 1.28
N THR A 265 -0.83 -7.65 1.30
CA THR A 265 -0.85 -8.94 0.59
C THR A 265 -0.68 -8.75 -0.92
N VAL A 266 -1.37 -7.77 -1.49
CA VAL A 266 -1.31 -7.45 -2.93
C VAL A 266 0.07 -6.93 -3.33
N MET A 267 0.66 -6.04 -2.54
CA MET A 267 2.00 -5.51 -2.80
C MET A 267 3.09 -6.59 -2.74
N LEU A 268 3.02 -7.47 -1.73
CA LEU A 268 3.93 -8.62 -1.61
C LEU A 268 3.79 -9.60 -2.79
N ALA A 269 2.57 -9.91 -3.18
CA ALA A 269 2.30 -10.79 -4.32
C ALA A 269 2.85 -10.20 -5.63
N LYS A 270 2.65 -8.87 -5.84
CA LYS A 270 3.14 -8.18 -7.04
C LYS A 270 4.67 -8.10 -7.06
N ALA A 271 5.31 -7.78 -5.96
CA ALA A 271 6.77 -7.75 -5.84
C ALA A 271 7.38 -9.13 -6.16
N LYS A 272 6.80 -10.20 -5.58
CA LYS A 272 7.21 -11.58 -5.87
C LYS A 272 7.05 -11.95 -7.35
N GLN A 273 5.94 -11.56 -7.97
CA GLN A 273 5.68 -11.81 -9.40
C GLN A 273 6.70 -11.12 -10.29
N LEU A 274 7.09 -9.89 -9.96
CA LEU A 274 8.08 -9.09 -10.71
C LEU A 274 9.52 -9.48 -10.40
N GLY A 275 9.77 -10.25 -9.34
CA GLY A 275 11.11 -10.59 -8.88
C GLY A 275 11.88 -9.41 -8.28
N VAL A 276 11.17 -8.39 -7.74
CA VAL A 276 11.75 -7.19 -7.12
C VAL A 276 11.46 -7.13 -5.62
N GLY A 277 12.23 -6.34 -4.87
CA GLY A 277 11.93 -6.05 -3.47
C GLY A 277 10.68 -5.19 -3.32
N VAL A 278 9.94 -5.37 -2.22
CA VAL A 278 8.72 -4.59 -1.95
C VAL A 278 9.02 -3.09 -1.84
N LYS A 279 10.16 -2.73 -1.25
CA LYS A 279 10.65 -1.36 -1.16
C LYS A 279 10.87 -0.74 -2.55
N GLN A 280 11.44 -1.51 -3.49
CA GLN A 280 11.64 -1.06 -4.86
C GLN A 280 10.31 -0.86 -5.58
N LEU A 281 9.39 -1.83 -5.49
CA LEU A 281 8.04 -1.72 -6.05
C LEU A 281 7.31 -0.48 -5.54
N GLU A 282 7.30 -0.26 -4.22
CA GLU A 282 6.67 0.91 -3.59
C GLU A 282 7.23 2.22 -4.15
N ARG A 283 8.56 2.37 -4.18
CA ARG A 283 9.20 3.58 -4.67
C ARG A 283 8.94 3.86 -6.15
N GLN A 284 8.92 2.84 -6.99
CA GLN A 284 8.61 2.99 -8.42
C GLN A 284 7.16 3.44 -8.66
N ILE A 285 6.20 2.86 -7.93
CA ILE A 285 4.79 3.27 -7.99
C ILE A 285 4.65 4.72 -7.51
N PHE A 286 5.26 5.05 -6.37
CA PHE A 286 5.19 6.40 -5.80
C PHE A 286 5.78 7.45 -6.75
N LYS A 287 6.94 7.16 -7.36
CA LYS A 287 7.57 8.01 -8.37
C LYS A 287 6.67 8.25 -9.57
N TYR A 288 6.11 7.18 -10.13
CA TYR A 288 5.17 7.28 -11.24
C TYR A 288 4.00 8.19 -10.90
N ALA A 289 3.38 7.98 -9.75
CA ALA A 289 2.25 8.77 -9.30
C ALA A 289 2.59 10.25 -9.06
N TYR A 290 3.79 10.53 -8.54
CA TYR A 290 4.25 11.90 -8.28
C TYR A 290 4.49 12.69 -9.56
N VAL A 291 4.99 12.03 -10.61
CA VAL A 291 5.28 12.68 -11.92
C VAL A 291 4.02 12.87 -12.73
N ASN A 292 2.98 12.03 -12.58
CA ASN A 292 1.79 12.00 -13.42
C ASN A 292 0.53 12.61 -12.75
N ARG A 293 0.67 13.22 -11.59
CA ARG A 293 -0.37 14.02 -10.91
C ARG A 293 -0.14 15.51 -11.10
#